data_462430060ca6ba58ce33b11f7116821c
#
_entry.id   462430060ca6ba58ce33b11f7116821c
#
_cell.length_a   1.000
_cell.length_b   1.000
_cell.length_c   1.000
_cell.angle_alpha   90.00
_cell.angle_beta   90.00
_cell.angle_gamma   90.00
#
_symmetry.space_group_name_H-M   'P 1'
#
loop_
_entity.id
_entity.type
_entity.pdbx_description
1 polymer ?
#
loop_
_entity_poly.entity_id
_entity_poly.type
_entity_poly.pdbx_seq_one_letter_code
_entity_poly.pdbx_strand_id
1 'polypeptide(L)'
;MSRNSGSKDSGERVRNKEFARVTYFFVILFIALMGYLVYFMVVRAKLVVNSPYNQRQDAYADTIIRGSIVDKNGNVLAQTAVGDDGSETREYPYGEVFAHVIGYSDSKLGTTGLESVENFELLTSNAFFLEKLQNEFSEKKNRGDTVVTTLDANLQQAAYDALGSNKGAAIVMEASTGKILAMVSKPAYDPNNILSDWSELNSDEENSPLLNRVTQGSYAPGSTFKVVTTLAFMRQNSDYPNYTYDCNGEISQGDITIHCFNGNAHGSEDLRSSFANSCNSSFANIGLGLDLTQYRQTAEDLLFNKSLPGVLNAATSSFALDQNSSEGEVMMTAMGQGKTTVSPYHMALIAEAVANGGTMMQPYLVESVTNYTGSQIRKNVPKSYKKVMTSDEAAQLKEYMTAVVEEGTGSVLKGRSYTAAGKTGTAEYSMSDGEKTHSWFMGFTNVDNPDLVISVITEGSDGSSSGKAVAIAGDILDAYYN
;
A
#
# COMPACT_ATOMS: atom_id res chain seq x y z
N MET A 1 -52.90 67.56 38.02
CA MET A 1 -52.55 66.98 36.73
C MET A 1 -51.14 66.37 36.82
N SER A 2 -51.03 65.08 37.02
CA SER A 2 -49.79 64.32 37.00
C SER A 2 -49.91 63.20 36.00
N ARG A 3 -49.05 63.17 35.01
CA ARG A 3 -49.00 62.16 33.96
C ARG A 3 -48.17 60.95 34.43
N ASN A 4 -48.82 59.83 34.46
CA ASN A 4 -48.24 58.56 34.61
C ASN A 4 -47.73 58.10 33.22
N SER A 5 -46.39 58.00 33.02
CA SER A 5 -45.79 57.46 31.83
C SER A 5 -44.52 56.68 32.23
N GLY A 6 -44.61 55.37 32.22
CA GLY A 6 -43.38 54.59 32.33
C GLY A 6 -43.60 53.18 32.89
N SER A 7 -44.08 52.24 32.09
CA SER A 7 -43.97 50.83 32.40
C SER A 7 -44.47 49.92 31.25
N LYS A 8 -44.12 50.18 30.02
CA LYS A 8 -44.44 49.24 28.92
C LYS A 8 -43.24 48.73 28.13
N ASP A 9 -42.03 49.30 28.37
CA ASP A 9 -40.88 49.03 27.45
C ASP A 9 -39.95 47.92 27.95
N SER A 10 -39.99 47.53 29.23
CA SER A 10 -39.09 46.52 29.78
C SER A 10 -39.51 45.07 29.47
N GLY A 11 -40.82 44.83 29.38
CA GLY A 11 -41.34 43.46 29.11
C GLY A 11 -41.13 43.00 27.64
N GLU A 12 -41.27 43.90 26.67
CA GLU A 12 -41.00 43.60 25.28
C GLU A 12 -39.52 43.34 24.99
N ARG A 13 -38.62 44.10 25.59
CA ARG A 13 -37.18 43.91 25.40
C ARG A 13 -36.66 42.61 26.05
N VAL A 14 -37.22 42.17 27.17
CA VAL A 14 -36.88 40.90 27.79
C VAL A 14 -37.37 39.73 26.97
N ARG A 15 -38.60 39.83 26.46
CA ARG A 15 -39.20 38.82 25.60
C ARG A 15 -38.46 38.65 24.28
N ASN A 16 -38.03 39.75 23.64
CA ASN A 16 -37.19 39.69 22.44
C ASN A 16 -35.83 39.06 22.66
N LYS A 17 -35.20 39.25 23.83
CA LYS A 17 -33.92 38.59 24.18
C LYS A 17 -34.06 37.09 24.36
N GLU A 18 -35.15 36.62 24.95
CA GLU A 18 -35.42 35.18 25.11
C GLU A 18 -35.70 34.52 23.74
N PHE A 19 -36.52 35.15 22.91
CA PHE A 19 -36.71 34.69 21.53
C PHE A 19 -35.43 34.68 20.74
N ALA A 20 -34.56 35.69 20.85
CA ALA A 20 -33.29 35.73 20.19
C ALA A 20 -32.34 34.60 20.65
N ARG A 21 -32.31 34.27 21.95
CA ARG A 21 -31.52 33.13 22.47
C ARG A 21 -32.01 31.78 21.87
N VAL A 22 -33.29 31.58 21.84
CA VAL A 22 -33.88 30.37 21.23
C VAL A 22 -33.57 30.29 19.72
N THR A 23 -33.70 31.45 19.04
CA THR A 23 -33.37 31.51 17.61
C THR A 23 -31.89 31.20 17.36
N TYR A 24 -30.97 31.81 18.11
CA TYR A 24 -29.53 31.47 17.97
C TYR A 24 -29.20 30.02 18.31
N PHE A 25 -29.89 29.44 19.30
CA PHE A 25 -29.71 28.03 19.60
C PHE A 25 -30.07 27.14 18.41
N PHE A 26 -31.22 27.38 17.77
CA PHE A 26 -31.61 26.62 16.57
C PHE A 26 -30.70 26.89 15.36
N VAL A 27 -30.25 28.13 15.15
CA VAL A 27 -29.30 28.46 14.09
C VAL A 27 -27.98 27.71 14.28
N ILE A 28 -27.43 27.67 15.50
CA ILE A 28 -26.21 26.90 15.81
C ILE A 28 -26.45 25.41 15.57
N LEU A 29 -27.59 24.87 16.01
CA LEU A 29 -27.94 23.47 15.79
C LEU A 29 -28.01 23.12 14.28
N PHE A 30 -28.63 24.00 13.48
CA PHE A 30 -28.67 23.82 12.01
C PHE A 30 -27.30 23.89 11.35
N ILE A 31 -26.46 24.82 11.78
CA ILE A 31 -25.07 24.92 11.29
C ILE A 31 -24.28 23.66 11.67
N ALA A 32 -24.43 23.16 12.89
CA ALA A 32 -23.79 21.92 13.33
C ALA A 32 -24.29 20.71 12.52
N LEU A 33 -25.60 20.63 12.25
CA LEU A 33 -26.18 19.57 11.42
C LEU A 33 -25.67 19.63 9.96
N MET A 34 -25.62 20.83 9.37
CA MET A 34 -25.06 21.01 8.03
C MET A 34 -23.58 20.62 7.99
N GLY A 35 -22.79 21.04 8.97
CA GLY A 35 -21.40 20.64 9.11
C GLY A 35 -21.23 19.13 9.25
N TYR A 36 -22.08 18.48 10.04
CA TYR A 36 -22.09 17.03 10.16
C TYR A 36 -22.48 16.32 8.86
N LEU A 37 -23.48 16.83 8.13
CA LEU A 37 -23.89 16.27 6.83
C LEU A 37 -22.77 16.39 5.80
N VAL A 38 -22.08 17.52 5.73
CA VAL A 38 -20.91 17.70 4.84
C VAL A 38 -19.80 16.73 5.24
N TYR A 39 -19.48 16.64 6.54
CA TYR A 39 -18.52 15.64 7.04
C TYR A 39 -18.92 14.21 6.66
N PHE A 40 -20.19 13.86 6.88
CA PHE A 40 -20.71 12.52 6.52
C PHE A 40 -20.56 12.26 5.02
N MET A 41 -20.98 13.19 4.16
CA MET A 41 -20.91 13.04 2.70
C MET A 41 -19.45 12.92 2.19
N VAL A 42 -18.53 13.68 2.77
CA VAL A 42 -17.13 13.70 2.31
C VAL A 42 -16.31 12.54 2.87
N VAL A 43 -16.53 12.17 4.14
CA VAL A 43 -15.65 11.23 4.86
C VAL A 43 -16.29 9.87 5.06
N ARG A 44 -17.59 9.80 5.37
CA ARG A 44 -18.27 8.56 5.78
C ARG A 44 -19.10 7.92 4.69
N ALA A 45 -19.62 8.68 3.73
CA ALA A 45 -20.58 8.18 2.75
C ALA A 45 -20.01 6.99 1.96
N LYS A 46 -18.77 7.06 1.48
CA LYS A 46 -18.12 5.96 0.77
C LYS A 46 -18.03 4.67 1.58
N LEU A 47 -17.69 4.76 2.87
CA LEU A 47 -17.59 3.59 3.75
C LEU A 47 -18.95 2.95 4.00
N VAL A 48 -20.01 3.76 4.14
CA VAL A 48 -21.38 3.27 4.38
C VAL A 48 -22.00 2.72 3.10
N VAL A 49 -21.78 3.39 1.98
CA VAL A 49 -22.31 2.99 0.67
C VAL A 49 -21.68 1.69 0.20
N ASN A 50 -20.35 1.54 0.35
CA ASN A 50 -19.62 0.33 -0.04
C ASN A 50 -19.60 -0.74 1.06
N SER A 51 -20.38 -0.58 2.13
CA SER A 51 -20.46 -1.60 3.19
C SER A 51 -21.08 -2.89 2.64
N PRO A 52 -20.49 -4.08 2.92
CA PRO A 52 -21.07 -5.37 2.53
C PRO A 52 -22.47 -5.61 3.14
N TYR A 53 -22.84 -4.85 4.17
CA TYR A 53 -24.18 -4.92 4.81
C TYR A 53 -25.22 -3.99 4.14
N ASN A 54 -24.85 -3.29 3.06
CA ASN A 54 -25.76 -2.38 2.37
C ASN A 54 -26.61 -3.12 1.35
N GLN A 55 -27.73 -3.71 1.78
CA GLN A 55 -28.68 -4.45 0.94
C GLN A 55 -29.29 -3.63 -0.23
N ARG A 56 -29.10 -2.29 -0.27
CA ARG A 56 -29.52 -1.49 -1.41
C ARG A 56 -28.66 -1.78 -2.66
N GLN A 57 -27.46 -2.33 -2.50
CA GLN A 57 -26.59 -2.69 -3.62
C GLN A 57 -27.22 -3.83 -4.43
N ASP A 58 -27.89 -4.79 -3.79
CA ASP A 58 -28.58 -5.90 -4.47
C ASP A 58 -29.72 -5.38 -5.34
N ALA A 59 -30.48 -4.38 -4.84
CA ALA A 59 -31.54 -3.76 -5.62
C ALA A 59 -31.04 -2.97 -6.85
N TYR A 60 -29.81 -2.44 -6.82
CA TYR A 60 -29.19 -1.81 -7.98
C TYR A 60 -28.66 -2.83 -8.98
N ALA A 61 -28.16 -3.98 -8.52
CA ALA A 61 -27.71 -5.06 -9.39
C ALA A 61 -28.84 -5.60 -10.30
N ASP A 62 -30.07 -5.57 -9.83
CA ASP A 62 -31.25 -5.99 -10.60
C ASP A 62 -31.60 -5.02 -11.73
N THR A 63 -31.18 -3.76 -11.65
CA THR A 63 -31.56 -2.68 -12.57
C THR A 63 -30.43 -2.15 -13.44
N ILE A 64 -29.19 -2.47 -13.09
CA ILE A 64 -27.97 -1.97 -13.76
C ILE A 64 -27.10 -3.14 -14.19
N ILE A 65 -26.69 -3.17 -15.46
CA ILE A 65 -25.61 -4.04 -15.93
C ILE A 65 -24.32 -3.49 -15.35
N ARG A 66 -23.61 -4.29 -14.53
CA ARG A 66 -22.40 -3.88 -13.84
C ARG A 66 -21.36 -3.30 -14.81
N GLY A 67 -20.82 -2.12 -14.51
CA GLY A 67 -19.85 -1.39 -15.32
C GLY A 67 -18.51 -2.09 -15.47
N SER A 68 -17.67 -1.59 -16.36
CA SER A 68 -16.37 -2.19 -16.65
C SER A 68 -15.26 -1.59 -15.77
N ILE A 69 -14.20 -2.39 -15.54
CA ILE A 69 -12.95 -1.92 -14.99
C ILE A 69 -11.92 -2.03 -16.11
N VAL A 70 -11.21 -0.95 -16.38
CA VAL A 70 -10.18 -0.89 -17.44
C VAL A 70 -8.84 -0.40 -16.88
N ASP A 71 -7.75 -0.77 -17.56
CA ASP A 71 -6.42 -0.25 -17.25
C ASP A 71 -6.27 1.22 -17.71
N LYS A 72 -5.11 1.82 -17.49
CA LYS A 72 -4.79 3.20 -17.89
C LYS A 72 -4.87 3.44 -19.41
N ASN A 73 -4.79 2.38 -20.23
CA ASN A 73 -4.80 2.41 -21.69
C ASN A 73 -6.18 2.02 -22.27
N GLY A 74 -7.15 1.67 -21.43
CA GLY A 74 -8.48 1.25 -21.84
C GLY A 74 -8.62 -0.27 -22.09
N ASN A 75 -7.60 -1.09 -21.78
CA ASN A 75 -7.72 -2.53 -21.81
C ASN A 75 -8.71 -3.02 -20.75
N VAL A 76 -9.63 -3.88 -21.12
CA VAL A 76 -10.68 -4.38 -20.22
C VAL A 76 -10.09 -5.38 -19.24
N LEU A 77 -10.17 -5.07 -17.94
CA LEU A 77 -9.74 -5.93 -16.84
C LEU A 77 -10.91 -6.73 -16.24
N ALA A 78 -12.10 -6.12 -16.22
CA ALA A 78 -13.36 -6.80 -15.87
C ALA A 78 -14.52 -6.15 -16.61
N GLN A 79 -15.45 -6.98 -17.12
CA GLN A 79 -16.67 -6.52 -17.81
C GLN A 79 -17.83 -7.47 -17.55
N THR A 80 -19.06 -7.01 -17.86
CA THR A 80 -20.25 -7.85 -17.87
C THR A 80 -20.66 -8.13 -19.31
N ALA A 81 -20.55 -9.38 -19.74
CA ALA A 81 -21.12 -9.87 -20.99
C ALA A 81 -22.62 -10.13 -20.79
N VAL A 82 -23.41 -9.74 -21.80
CA VAL A 82 -24.86 -9.99 -21.84
C VAL A 82 -25.16 -10.93 -22.98
N GLY A 83 -25.68 -12.10 -22.65
CA GLY A 83 -26.11 -13.11 -23.63
C GLY A 83 -27.36 -12.71 -24.39
N ASP A 84 -27.64 -13.40 -25.49
CA ASP A 84 -28.86 -13.18 -26.29
C ASP A 84 -30.15 -13.48 -25.52
N ASP A 85 -30.08 -14.29 -24.49
CA ASP A 85 -31.15 -14.63 -23.55
C ASP A 85 -31.30 -13.62 -22.40
N GLY A 86 -30.46 -12.59 -22.38
CA GLY A 86 -30.41 -11.59 -21.30
C GLY A 86 -29.63 -12.01 -20.06
N SER A 87 -28.96 -13.18 -20.09
CA SER A 87 -28.07 -13.61 -19.01
C SER A 87 -26.86 -12.69 -18.89
N GLU A 88 -26.45 -12.39 -17.65
CA GLU A 88 -25.30 -11.53 -17.36
C GLU A 88 -24.18 -12.39 -16.77
N THR A 89 -23.00 -12.32 -17.38
CA THR A 89 -21.80 -13.03 -16.91
C THR A 89 -20.68 -12.03 -16.68
N ARG A 90 -20.11 -12.04 -15.47
CA ARG A 90 -18.92 -11.22 -15.17
C ARG A 90 -17.68 -11.93 -15.71
N GLU A 91 -16.89 -11.23 -16.52
CA GLU A 91 -15.71 -11.74 -17.20
C GLU A 91 -14.46 -11.00 -16.79
N TYR A 92 -13.36 -11.73 -16.60
CA TYR A 92 -12.03 -11.23 -16.26
C TYR A 92 -11.03 -11.71 -17.31
N PRO A 93 -10.81 -10.92 -18.39
CA PRO A 93 -10.03 -11.37 -19.56
C PRO A 93 -8.59 -11.78 -19.28
N TYR A 94 -8.00 -11.25 -18.20
CA TYR A 94 -6.64 -11.57 -17.78
C TYR A 94 -6.54 -12.67 -16.70
N GLY A 95 -7.68 -13.25 -16.27
CA GLY A 95 -7.72 -14.33 -15.29
C GLY A 95 -6.91 -14.04 -14.04
N GLU A 96 -5.98 -14.93 -13.70
CA GLU A 96 -5.16 -14.88 -12.48
C GLU A 96 -4.29 -13.64 -12.35
N VAL A 97 -3.88 -13.01 -13.46
CA VAL A 97 -2.89 -11.92 -13.49
C VAL A 97 -3.33 -10.72 -12.66
N PHE A 98 -4.61 -10.42 -12.63
CA PHE A 98 -5.19 -9.29 -11.92
C PHE A 98 -6.06 -9.70 -10.72
N ALA A 99 -6.15 -10.98 -10.40
CA ALA A 99 -7.09 -11.51 -9.42
C ALA A 99 -7.10 -10.76 -8.08
N HIS A 100 -5.94 -10.51 -7.50
CA HIS A 100 -5.84 -9.92 -6.17
C HIS A 100 -6.09 -8.40 -6.14
N VAL A 101 -5.86 -7.69 -7.24
CA VAL A 101 -6.08 -6.24 -7.30
C VAL A 101 -7.49 -5.91 -7.78
N ILE A 102 -7.98 -6.60 -8.79
CA ILE A 102 -9.36 -6.42 -9.29
C ILE A 102 -10.36 -7.12 -8.37
N GLY A 103 -10.03 -8.32 -7.91
CA GLY A 103 -10.93 -9.17 -7.15
C GLY A 103 -11.93 -9.91 -8.03
N TYR A 104 -13.04 -10.28 -7.42
CA TYR A 104 -14.18 -10.92 -8.07
C TYR A 104 -15.49 -10.27 -7.63
N SER A 105 -16.54 -10.50 -8.41
CA SER A 105 -17.93 -10.16 -8.07
C SER A 105 -18.80 -11.37 -8.37
N ASP A 106 -19.32 -12.00 -7.30
CA ASP A 106 -20.19 -13.16 -7.35
C ASP A 106 -21.38 -12.99 -6.42
N SER A 107 -22.56 -13.45 -6.83
CA SER A 107 -23.80 -13.29 -6.07
C SER A 107 -23.84 -14.07 -4.75
N LYS A 108 -23.07 -15.15 -4.61
CA LYS A 108 -23.01 -16.00 -3.41
C LYS A 108 -21.80 -15.67 -2.52
N LEU A 109 -20.67 -15.34 -3.13
CA LEU A 109 -19.40 -15.08 -2.44
C LEU A 109 -19.16 -13.59 -2.15
N GLY A 110 -19.96 -12.69 -2.77
CA GLY A 110 -19.80 -11.25 -2.64
C GLY A 110 -18.74 -10.67 -3.56
N THR A 111 -18.10 -9.59 -3.12
CA THR A 111 -17.11 -8.85 -3.91
C THR A 111 -15.82 -8.62 -3.13
N THR A 112 -14.68 -8.62 -3.84
CA THR A 112 -13.36 -8.33 -3.27
C THR A 112 -12.58 -7.33 -4.13
N GLY A 113 -11.40 -6.89 -3.71
CA GLY A 113 -10.54 -6.02 -4.49
C GLY A 113 -11.21 -4.72 -4.96
N LEU A 114 -10.90 -4.26 -6.15
CA LEU A 114 -11.53 -3.09 -6.76
C LEU A 114 -13.01 -3.30 -7.09
N GLU A 115 -13.44 -4.54 -7.36
CA GLU A 115 -14.86 -4.88 -7.50
C GLU A 115 -15.67 -4.49 -6.25
N SER A 116 -15.07 -4.65 -5.07
CA SER A 116 -15.70 -4.24 -3.80
C SER A 116 -15.58 -2.74 -3.54
N VAL A 117 -14.38 -2.19 -3.72
CA VAL A 117 -14.08 -0.78 -3.37
C VAL A 117 -14.87 0.20 -4.25
N GLU A 118 -15.01 -0.10 -5.53
CA GLU A 118 -15.73 0.74 -6.50
C GLU A 118 -17.09 0.16 -6.88
N ASN A 119 -17.67 -0.72 -6.04
CA ASN A 119 -18.94 -1.37 -6.28
C ASN A 119 -20.07 -0.39 -6.56
N PHE A 120 -20.10 0.73 -5.84
CA PHE A 120 -21.11 1.79 -6.05
C PHE A 120 -21.00 2.41 -7.44
N GLU A 121 -19.80 2.73 -7.91
CA GLU A 121 -19.57 3.32 -9.22
C GLU A 121 -19.97 2.34 -10.34
N LEU A 122 -19.57 1.07 -10.16
CA LEU A 122 -19.90 -0.01 -11.10
C LEU A 122 -21.40 -0.31 -11.19
N LEU A 123 -22.19 -0.02 -10.15
CA LEU A 123 -23.63 -0.18 -10.09
C LEU A 123 -24.40 1.14 -10.21
N THR A 124 -23.71 2.25 -10.53
CA THR A 124 -24.32 3.55 -10.79
C THR A 124 -24.22 3.87 -12.27
N SER A 125 -25.30 4.33 -12.88
CA SER A 125 -25.30 4.79 -14.26
C SER A 125 -25.41 6.31 -14.31
N ASN A 126 -24.39 6.98 -14.82
CA ASN A 126 -24.42 8.41 -15.14
C ASN A 126 -24.69 8.67 -16.64
N ALA A 127 -25.51 7.80 -17.25
CA ALA A 127 -26.01 8.00 -18.62
C ALA A 127 -26.83 9.27 -18.76
N PHE A 128 -26.90 9.82 -19.96
CA PHE A 128 -27.78 10.98 -20.25
C PHE A 128 -29.23 10.64 -19.94
N PHE A 129 -29.98 11.63 -19.41
CA PHE A 129 -31.36 11.46 -18.98
C PHE A 129 -32.28 10.88 -20.08
N LEU A 130 -32.14 11.34 -21.32
CA LEU A 130 -32.92 10.84 -22.45
C LEU A 130 -32.70 9.36 -22.73
N GLU A 131 -31.49 8.87 -22.54
CA GLU A 131 -31.12 7.49 -22.74
C GLU A 131 -31.65 6.59 -21.61
N LYS A 132 -31.55 7.03 -20.36
CA LYS A 132 -32.20 6.35 -19.23
C LYS A 132 -33.70 6.19 -19.47
N LEU A 133 -34.33 7.25 -19.92
CA LEU A 133 -35.74 7.23 -20.25
C LEU A 133 -36.05 6.26 -21.40
N GLN A 134 -35.23 6.24 -22.46
CA GLN A 134 -35.37 5.31 -23.58
C GLN A 134 -35.19 3.85 -23.15
N ASN A 135 -34.21 3.57 -22.30
CA ASN A 135 -33.95 2.24 -21.76
C ASN A 135 -35.12 1.78 -20.86
N GLU A 136 -35.65 2.67 -20.02
CA GLU A 136 -36.80 2.39 -19.18
C GLU A 136 -38.06 2.04 -20.02
N PHE A 137 -38.33 2.80 -21.11
CA PHE A 137 -39.41 2.48 -22.03
C PHE A 137 -39.20 1.19 -22.85
N SER A 138 -37.95 0.78 -23.00
CA SER A 138 -37.58 -0.45 -23.75
C SER A 138 -37.35 -1.65 -22.84
N GLU A 139 -37.61 -1.53 -21.53
CA GLU A 139 -37.36 -2.54 -20.49
C GLU A 139 -35.89 -3.04 -20.48
N LYS A 140 -34.94 -2.17 -20.85
CA LYS A 140 -33.49 -2.46 -20.85
C LYS A 140 -32.82 -1.90 -19.61
N LYS A 141 -31.94 -2.71 -19.03
CA LYS A 141 -31.07 -2.22 -17.94
C LYS A 141 -30.12 -1.14 -18.45
N ASN A 142 -29.85 -0.15 -17.61
CA ASN A 142 -28.77 0.81 -17.87
C ASN A 142 -27.42 0.15 -17.60
N ARG A 143 -26.35 0.64 -18.25
CA ARG A 143 -24.98 0.23 -17.95
C ARG A 143 -24.41 1.10 -16.84
N GLY A 144 -23.72 0.47 -15.91
CA GLY A 144 -22.95 1.12 -14.86
C GLY A 144 -21.75 1.88 -15.42
N ASP A 145 -21.17 2.75 -14.60
CA ASP A 145 -20.03 3.56 -14.98
C ASP A 145 -18.76 2.71 -15.09
N THR A 146 -17.79 3.18 -15.87
CA THR A 146 -16.50 2.52 -16.08
C THR A 146 -15.46 3.09 -15.13
N VAL A 147 -14.80 2.21 -14.40
CA VAL A 147 -13.66 2.54 -13.53
C VAL A 147 -12.38 2.43 -14.36
N VAL A 148 -11.71 3.56 -14.59
CA VAL A 148 -10.39 3.61 -15.24
C VAL A 148 -9.34 3.56 -14.14
N THR A 149 -8.53 2.52 -14.14
CA THR A 149 -7.48 2.31 -13.14
C THR A 149 -6.16 2.98 -13.53
N THR A 150 -5.23 3.05 -12.57
CA THR A 150 -3.84 3.45 -12.80
C THR A 150 -2.97 2.28 -13.28
N LEU A 151 -3.50 1.06 -13.26
CA LEU A 151 -2.78 -0.16 -13.62
C LEU A 151 -2.35 -0.13 -15.08
N ASP A 152 -1.21 -0.73 -15.35
CA ASP A 152 -0.67 -0.98 -16.69
C ASP A 152 -0.71 -2.49 -16.96
N ALA A 153 -1.50 -2.93 -17.92
CA ALA A 153 -1.69 -4.34 -18.20
C ALA A 153 -0.39 -5.05 -18.63
N ASN A 154 0.47 -4.35 -19.36
CA ASN A 154 1.75 -4.92 -19.78
C ASN A 154 2.71 -5.08 -18.60
N LEU A 155 2.83 -4.05 -17.75
CA LEU A 155 3.67 -4.12 -16.55
C LEU A 155 3.16 -5.13 -15.53
N GLN A 156 1.84 -5.24 -15.35
CA GLN A 156 1.22 -6.24 -14.50
C GLN A 156 1.52 -7.66 -15.00
N GLN A 157 1.38 -7.91 -16.31
CA GLN A 157 1.72 -9.19 -16.92
C GLN A 157 3.21 -9.51 -16.74
N ALA A 158 4.09 -8.54 -17.02
CA ALA A 158 5.54 -8.72 -16.84
C ALA A 158 5.89 -9.05 -15.38
N ALA A 159 5.26 -8.38 -14.41
CA ALA A 159 5.47 -8.67 -12.99
C ALA A 159 4.96 -10.06 -12.61
N TYR A 160 3.82 -10.48 -13.18
CA TYR A 160 3.29 -11.82 -12.98
C TYR A 160 4.22 -12.89 -13.55
N ASP A 161 4.75 -12.69 -14.75
CA ASP A 161 5.67 -13.61 -15.42
C ASP A 161 7.03 -13.65 -14.73
N ALA A 162 7.57 -12.51 -14.31
CA ALA A 162 8.85 -12.41 -13.59
C ALA A 162 8.84 -13.16 -12.24
N LEU A 163 7.73 -13.16 -11.52
CA LEU A 163 7.57 -13.96 -10.31
C LEU A 163 7.60 -15.48 -10.63
N GLY A 164 7.25 -15.89 -11.84
CA GLY A 164 7.27 -17.29 -12.27
C GLY A 164 6.43 -18.20 -11.37
N SER A 165 7.01 -19.28 -10.89
CA SER A 165 6.41 -20.24 -9.94
C SER A 165 6.67 -19.89 -8.48
N ASN A 166 7.33 -18.76 -8.16
CA ASN A 166 7.62 -18.41 -6.79
C ASN A 166 6.36 -17.93 -6.08
N LYS A 167 6.15 -18.39 -4.85
CA LYS A 167 5.25 -17.71 -3.91
C LYS A 167 5.85 -16.34 -3.60
N GLY A 168 5.03 -15.30 -3.62
CA GLY A 168 5.52 -13.96 -3.33
C GLY A 168 4.64 -12.87 -3.88
N ALA A 169 5.19 -11.67 -3.93
CA ALA A 169 4.47 -10.49 -4.35
C ALA A 169 5.38 -9.44 -4.98
N ALA A 170 4.82 -8.66 -5.87
CA ALA A 170 5.46 -7.49 -6.45
C ALA A 170 4.47 -6.32 -6.52
N ILE A 171 4.94 -5.11 -6.19
CA ILE A 171 4.21 -3.87 -6.39
C ILE A 171 5.10 -2.86 -7.06
N VAL A 172 4.55 -2.15 -8.06
CA VAL A 172 5.20 -1.04 -8.75
C VAL A 172 4.32 0.19 -8.65
N MET A 173 4.91 1.31 -8.27
CA MET A 173 4.22 2.58 -8.09
C MET A 173 4.95 3.70 -8.84
N GLU A 174 4.22 4.74 -9.24
CA GLU A 174 4.82 5.98 -9.73
C GLU A 174 5.23 6.85 -8.52
N ALA A 175 6.52 7.16 -8.41
CA ALA A 175 7.10 7.79 -7.24
C ALA A 175 6.45 9.13 -6.88
N SER A 176 6.24 10.01 -7.87
CA SER A 176 5.79 11.39 -7.65
C SER A 176 4.30 11.54 -7.38
N THR A 177 3.49 10.50 -7.64
CA THR A 177 2.03 10.59 -7.59
C THR A 177 1.36 9.61 -6.65
N GLY A 178 2.02 8.48 -6.34
CA GLY A 178 1.42 7.37 -5.60
C GLY A 178 0.50 6.49 -6.44
N LYS A 179 0.51 6.60 -7.77
CA LYS A 179 -0.21 5.67 -8.66
C LYS A 179 0.36 4.27 -8.51
N ILE A 180 -0.50 3.29 -8.30
CA ILE A 180 -0.12 1.88 -8.35
C ILE A 180 -0.26 1.43 -9.79
N LEU A 181 0.86 1.05 -10.41
CA LEU A 181 0.94 0.65 -11.81
C LEU A 181 0.84 -0.86 -11.99
N ALA A 182 1.34 -1.63 -11.01
CA ALA A 182 1.20 -3.08 -10.96
C ALA A 182 1.14 -3.56 -9.52
N MET A 183 0.35 -4.61 -9.27
CA MET A 183 0.20 -5.27 -7.97
C MET A 183 -0.08 -6.74 -8.18
N VAL A 184 0.92 -7.59 -7.96
CA VAL A 184 0.86 -9.03 -8.18
C VAL A 184 1.07 -9.79 -6.89
N SER A 185 0.26 -10.80 -6.65
CA SER A 185 0.41 -11.77 -5.56
C SER A 185 0.34 -13.19 -6.11
N LYS A 186 1.23 -14.08 -5.70
CA LYS A 186 1.27 -15.49 -6.11
C LYS A 186 1.42 -16.42 -4.90
N PRO A 187 0.79 -17.61 -4.95
CA PRO A 187 -0.09 -18.10 -6.00
C PRO A 187 -1.36 -17.26 -6.12
N ALA A 188 -2.01 -17.34 -7.30
CA ALA A 188 -3.22 -16.61 -7.62
C ALA A 188 -4.38 -17.60 -7.89
N TYR A 189 -5.53 -17.05 -8.18
CA TYR A 189 -6.74 -17.79 -8.56
C TYR A 189 -7.37 -17.16 -9.81
N ASP A 190 -8.15 -17.93 -10.57
CA ASP A 190 -8.92 -17.35 -11.69
C ASP A 190 -10.28 -16.84 -11.18
N PRO A 191 -10.54 -15.51 -11.22
CA PRO A 191 -11.83 -14.96 -10.80
C PRO A 191 -13.01 -15.49 -11.61
N ASN A 192 -12.80 -15.94 -12.86
CA ASN A 192 -13.86 -16.53 -13.69
C ASN A 192 -14.37 -17.85 -13.12
N ASN A 193 -13.54 -18.57 -12.39
CA ASN A 193 -13.83 -19.88 -11.83
C ASN A 193 -14.05 -19.84 -10.29
N ILE A 194 -14.08 -18.67 -9.69
CA ILE A 194 -14.06 -18.50 -8.23
C ILE A 194 -15.11 -19.31 -7.49
N LEU A 195 -16.32 -19.42 -8.04
CA LEU A 195 -17.40 -20.16 -7.41
C LEU A 195 -17.20 -21.67 -7.46
N SER A 196 -16.71 -22.22 -8.57
CA SER A 196 -16.41 -23.65 -8.70
C SER A 196 -15.23 -24.08 -7.84
N ASP A 197 -14.20 -23.25 -7.78
CA ASP A 197 -12.92 -23.55 -7.14
C ASP A 197 -12.89 -23.13 -5.65
N TRP A 198 -13.95 -22.48 -5.16
CA TRP A 198 -14.02 -21.90 -3.82
C TRP A 198 -13.61 -22.85 -2.71
N SER A 199 -14.11 -24.10 -2.75
CA SER A 199 -13.82 -25.08 -1.70
C SER A 199 -12.34 -25.42 -1.62
N GLU A 200 -11.68 -25.58 -2.75
CA GLU A 200 -10.24 -25.86 -2.85
C GLU A 200 -9.42 -24.62 -2.42
N LEU A 201 -9.70 -23.46 -3.03
CA LEU A 201 -8.99 -22.23 -2.74
C LEU A 201 -9.08 -21.80 -1.27
N ASN A 202 -10.26 -21.97 -0.65
CA ASN A 202 -10.48 -21.57 0.74
C ASN A 202 -9.89 -22.57 1.76
N SER A 203 -9.63 -23.81 1.36
CA SER A 203 -9.03 -24.85 2.21
C SER A 203 -7.51 -24.99 2.04
N ASP A 204 -6.90 -24.35 1.05
CA ASP A 204 -5.46 -24.39 0.81
C ASP A 204 -4.71 -23.40 1.75
N GLU A 205 -4.52 -23.84 2.99
CA GLU A 205 -3.79 -23.05 4.01
C GLU A 205 -2.29 -22.93 3.66
N GLU A 206 -1.72 -23.95 3.01
CA GLU A 206 -0.29 -23.96 2.65
C GLU A 206 0.05 -22.87 1.63
N ASN A 207 -0.76 -22.75 0.58
CA ASN A 207 -0.51 -21.82 -0.50
C ASN A 207 -1.24 -20.51 -0.35
N SER A 208 -2.36 -20.50 0.40
CA SER A 208 -3.19 -19.30 0.64
C SER A 208 -3.42 -18.48 -0.64
N PRO A 209 -4.03 -19.07 -1.69
CA PRO A 209 -4.14 -18.41 -3.00
C PRO A 209 -5.07 -17.20 -2.99
N LEU A 210 -5.97 -17.09 -2.02
CA LEU A 210 -6.86 -15.93 -1.85
C LEU A 210 -6.20 -14.75 -1.15
N LEU A 211 -5.01 -14.93 -0.57
CA LEU A 211 -4.31 -13.86 0.17
C LEU A 211 -3.65 -12.87 -0.81
N ASN A 212 -4.03 -11.60 -0.73
CA ASN A 212 -3.27 -10.53 -1.37
C ASN A 212 -1.98 -10.27 -0.56
N ARG A 213 -0.89 -10.93 -0.95
CA ARG A 213 0.41 -10.84 -0.27
C ARG A 213 1.01 -9.44 -0.30
N VAL A 214 0.64 -8.63 -1.29
CA VAL A 214 1.13 -7.24 -1.38
C VAL A 214 0.65 -6.43 -0.20
N THR A 215 -0.66 -6.49 0.09
CA THR A 215 -1.29 -5.61 1.09
C THR A 215 -1.50 -6.29 2.43
N GLN A 216 -1.70 -7.61 2.46
CA GLN A 216 -2.06 -8.37 3.66
C GLN A 216 -0.97 -9.32 4.13
N GLY A 217 0.08 -9.55 3.34
CA GLY A 217 1.23 -10.32 3.76
C GLY A 217 1.94 -9.66 4.94
N SER A 218 2.42 -10.49 5.88
CA SER A 218 3.09 -10.03 7.10
C SER A 218 4.37 -10.84 7.28
N TYR A 219 5.51 -10.25 6.93
CA TYR A 219 6.79 -10.92 6.82
C TYR A 219 7.87 -10.23 7.63
N ALA A 220 8.84 -10.99 8.14
CA ALA A 220 10.08 -10.39 8.64
C ALA A 220 10.75 -9.61 7.49
N PRO A 221 11.12 -8.34 7.69
CA PRO A 221 11.64 -7.48 6.62
C PRO A 221 13.05 -7.87 6.15
N GLY A 222 13.80 -8.61 6.94
CA GLY A 222 15.21 -8.83 6.69
C GLY A 222 15.97 -7.51 6.56
N SER A 223 17.08 -7.53 5.85
CA SER A 223 17.95 -6.35 5.71
C SER A 223 17.31 -5.13 5.06
N THR A 224 16.07 -5.21 4.52
CA THR A 224 15.36 -4.01 4.06
C THR A 224 15.00 -3.08 5.22
N PHE A 225 14.85 -3.63 6.45
CA PHE A 225 14.60 -2.84 7.65
C PHE A 225 15.79 -1.96 8.07
N LYS A 226 16.99 -2.22 7.55
CA LYS A 226 18.16 -1.37 7.80
C LYS A 226 17.94 0.08 7.32
N VAL A 227 17.01 0.33 6.40
CA VAL A 227 16.56 1.69 6.05
C VAL A 227 15.96 2.40 7.27
N VAL A 228 15.11 1.70 8.04
CA VAL A 228 14.48 2.24 9.26
C VAL A 228 15.51 2.44 10.37
N THR A 229 16.39 1.45 10.55
CA THR A 229 17.48 1.49 11.55
C THR A 229 18.45 2.63 11.27
N THR A 230 18.84 2.82 10.00
CA THR A 230 19.72 3.93 9.58
C THR A 230 19.06 5.29 9.87
N LEU A 231 17.77 5.44 9.53
CA LEU A 231 17.04 6.68 9.84
C LEU A 231 17.00 6.96 11.35
N ALA A 232 16.76 5.93 12.17
CA ALA A 232 16.75 6.07 13.62
C ALA A 232 18.14 6.45 14.16
N PHE A 233 19.18 5.86 13.61
CA PHE A 233 20.57 6.18 13.99
C PHE A 233 20.96 7.61 13.61
N MET A 234 20.62 8.06 12.40
CA MET A 234 20.85 9.44 11.96
C MET A 234 20.15 10.46 12.84
N ARG A 235 18.91 10.16 13.28
CA ARG A 235 18.12 11.03 14.15
C ARG A 235 18.67 11.15 15.57
N GLN A 236 19.27 10.08 16.07
CA GLN A 236 19.76 10.01 17.46
C GLN A 236 21.23 10.37 17.59
N ASN A 237 22.00 10.33 16.52
CA ASN A 237 23.43 10.56 16.53
C ASN A 237 23.84 11.57 15.45
N SER A 238 24.12 12.80 15.86
CA SER A 238 24.59 13.86 14.95
C SER A 238 25.97 13.59 14.35
N ASP A 239 26.75 12.68 14.98
CA ASP A 239 28.07 12.25 14.49
C ASP A 239 28.02 11.00 13.60
N TYR A 240 26.83 10.60 13.15
CA TYR A 240 26.65 9.44 12.27
C TYR A 240 27.55 9.43 11.02
N PRO A 241 27.96 10.59 10.44
CA PRO A 241 28.85 10.58 9.28
C PRO A 241 30.25 10.05 9.58
N ASN A 242 30.67 10.08 10.85
CA ASN A 242 31.97 9.58 11.32
C ASN A 242 31.87 8.16 11.90
N TYR A 243 30.72 7.49 11.77
CA TYR A 243 30.56 6.12 12.22
C TYR A 243 31.56 5.19 11.53
N THR A 244 32.24 4.36 12.31
CA THR A 244 33.11 3.31 11.83
C THR A 244 32.90 2.02 12.63
N TYR A 245 33.06 0.89 11.97
CA TYR A 245 32.91 -0.43 12.58
C TYR A 245 33.88 -1.44 11.92
N ASP A 246 34.64 -2.16 12.71
CA ASP A 246 35.52 -3.21 12.22
C ASP A 246 34.80 -4.56 12.28
N CYS A 247 34.29 -5.01 11.13
CA CYS A 247 33.52 -6.24 11.00
C CYS A 247 34.43 -7.43 10.78
N ASN A 248 34.45 -8.35 11.75
CA ASN A 248 35.15 -9.64 11.66
C ASN A 248 34.22 -10.81 11.26
N GLY A 249 33.00 -10.53 10.83
CA GLY A 249 32.02 -11.52 10.41
C GLY A 249 30.94 -11.84 11.44
N GLU A 250 31.07 -11.36 12.68
CA GLU A 250 30.10 -11.57 13.74
C GLU A 250 30.15 -10.48 14.81
N ILE A 251 29.14 -10.44 15.67
CA ILE A 251 29.10 -9.66 16.91
C ILE A 251 28.41 -10.48 17.99
N SER A 252 29.00 -10.53 19.19
CA SER A 252 28.44 -11.22 20.35
C SER A 252 28.08 -10.22 21.45
N GLN A 253 26.93 -10.39 22.06
CA GLN A 253 26.47 -9.64 23.24
C GLN A 253 25.72 -10.59 24.17
N GLY A 254 26.27 -10.79 25.38
CA GLY A 254 25.80 -11.83 26.30
C GLY A 254 25.91 -13.21 25.66
N ASP A 255 24.81 -13.95 25.66
CA ASP A 255 24.73 -15.32 25.10
C ASP A 255 24.29 -15.34 23.63
N ILE A 256 24.16 -14.18 22.99
CA ILE A 256 23.66 -14.06 21.61
C ILE A 256 24.78 -13.64 20.68
N THR A 257 24.97 -14.39 19.60
CA THR A 257 25.90 -14.06 18.52
C THR A 257 25.13 -13.86 17.22
N ILE A 258 25.34 -12.73 16.56
CA ILE A 258 24.84 -12.41 15.24
C ILE A 258 25.96 -12.57 14.22
N HIS A 259 25.72 -13.35 13.18
CA HIS A 259 26.67 -13.55 12.08
C HIS A 259 26.30 -12.71 10.87
N CYS A 260 27.29 -12.20 10.16
CA CYS A 260 27.11 -11.72 8.81
C CYS A 260 26.77 -12.89 7.88
N PHE A 261 26.18 -12.60 6.73
CA PHE A 261 25.77 -13.62 5.75
C PHE A 261 27.00 -14.52 5.39
N ASN A 262 26.84 -15.83 5.53
CA ASN A 262 27.92 -16.82 5.38
C ASN A 262 29.16 -16.59 6.28
N GLY A 263 29.04 -15.85 7.37
CA GLY A 263 30.17 -15.52 8.25
C GLY A 263 31.22 -14.59 7.62
N ASN A 264 30.88 -13.88 6.55
CA ASN A 264 31.81 -13.02 5.83
C ASN A 264 32.24 -11.81 6.69
N ALA A 265 33.55 -11.63 6.88
CA ALA A 265 34.11 -10.42 7.48
C ALA A 265 34.20 -9.30 6.40
N HIS A 266 33.64 -8.12 6.71
CA HIS A 266 33.66 -6.97 5.80
C HIS A 266 34.88 -6.03 6.05
N GLY A 267 35.60 -6.21 7.17
CA GLY A 267 36.70 -5.34 7.56
C GLY A 267 36.22 -4.00 8.12
N SER A 268 37.01 -2.97 7.90
CA SER A 268 36.66 -1.62 8.38
C SER A 268 35.62 -0.97 7.48
N GLU A 269 34.49 -0.65 8.05
CA GLU A 269 33.33 -0.06 7.34
C GLU A 269 32.89 1.25 7.99
N ASP A 270 32.50 2.20 7.18
CA ASP A 270 31.67 3.34 7.57
C ASP A 270 30.16 2.99 7.49
N LEU A 271 29.28 3.94 7.78
CA LEU A 271 27.84 3.69 7.72
C LEU A 271 27.37 3.38 6.29
N ARG A 272 27.96 4.03 5.28
CA ARG A 272 27.64 3.83 3.87
C ARG A 272 28.00 2.42 3.39
N SER A 273 29.21 1.98 3.65
CA SER A 273 29.67 0.63 3.29
C SER A 273 28.96 -0.46 4.09
N SER A 274 28.72 -0.25 5.40
CA SER A 274 27.88 -1.15 6.22
C SER A 274 26.48 -1.34 5.63
N PHE A 275 25.88 -0.27 5.11
CA PHE A 275 24.56 -0.31 4.48
C PHE A 275 24.62 -1.02 3.12
N ALA A 276 25.61 -0.68 2.27
CA ALA A 276 25.80 -1.24 0.93
C ALA A 276 26.07 -2.75 0.96
N ASN A 277 26.97 -3.18 1.85
CA ASN A 277 27.35 -4.59 2.09
C ASN A 277 26.30 -5.34 2.92
N SER A 278 25.32 -4.62 3.47
CA SER A 278 24.30 -5.21 4.34
C SER A 278 24.88 -5.90 5.58
N CYS A 279 25.94 -5.32 6.21
CA CYS A 279 26.66 -5.88 7.34
C CYS A 279 25.75 -6.07 8.56
N ASN A 280 25.51 -7.33 8.97
CA ASN A 280 24.64 -7.64 10.11
C ASN A 280 25.26 -7.21 11.43
N SER A 281 26.56 -7.48 11.63
CA SER A 281 27.24 -7.15 12.87
C SER A 281 27.34 -5.64 13.10
N SER A 282 27.58 -4.83 12.05
CA SER A 282 27.53 -3.37 12.14
C SER A 282 26.14 -2.86 12.54
N PHE A 283 25.07 -3.37 11.91
CA PHE A 283 23.71 -2.97 12.24
C PHE A 283 23.24 -3.45 13.61
N ALA A 284 23.67 -4.61 14.06
CA ALA A 284 23.44 -5.07 15.43
C ALA A 284 24.12 -4.13 16.45
N ASN A 285 25.38 -3.71 16.18
CA ASN A 285 26.08 -2.72 16.99
C ASN A 285 25.38 -1.35 17.01
N ILE A 286 24.90 -0.87 15.86
CA ILE A 286 24.10 0.36 15.78
C ILE A 286 22.85 0.22 16.66
N GLY A 287 22.14 -0.91 16.55
CA GLY A 287 20.93 -1.18 17.34
C GLY A 287 21.15 -1.06 18.84
N LEU A 288 22.25 -1.64 19.37
CA LEU A 288 22.60 -1.59 20.77
C LEU A 288 22.85 -0.16 21.29
N GLY A 289 23.21 0.77 20.41
CA GLY A 289 23.43 2.18 20.74
C GLY A 289 22.17 3.06 20.68
N LEU A 290 21.02 2.52 20.22
CA LEU A 290 19.81 3.31 20.05
C LEU A 290 18.98 3.40 21.34
N ASP A 291 18.40 4.59 21.60
CA ASP A 291 17.28 4.74 22.53
C ASP A 291 16.03 4.09 21.90
N LEU A 292 15.48 3.08 22.56
CA LEU A 292 14.39 2.27 22.02
C LEU A 292 13.07 3.03 21.89
N THR A 293 12.84 4.10 22.70
CA THR A 293 11.68 4.95 22.58
C THR A 293 11.73 5.78 21.29
N GLN A 294 12.88 6.37 21.00
CA GLN A 294 13.08 7.16 19.78
C GLN A 294 13.16 6.25 18.54
N TYR A 295 13.69 5.03 18.69
CA TYR A 295 13.66 4.05 17.59
C TYR A 295 12.23 3.64 17.23
N ARG A 296 11.39 3.33 18.24
CA ARG A 296 9.96 3.10 18.05
C ARG A 296 9.28 4.31 17.41
N GLN A 297 9.56 5.53 17.87
CA GLN A 297 8.99 6.75 17.30
C GLN A 297 9.37 6.88 15.81
N THR A 298 10.62 6.60 15.44
CA THR A 298 11.06 6.62 14.04
C THR A 298 10.32 5.59 13.19
N ALA A 299 10.14 4.36 13.69
CA ALA A 299 9.34 3.34 13.01
C ALA A 299 7.86 3.78 12.86
N GLU A 300 7.28 4.37 13.91
CA GLU A 300 5.90 4.86 13.87
C GLU A 300 5.72 6.12 13.01
N ASP A 301 6.74 6.93 12.83
CA ASP A 301 6.72 8.02 11.84
C ASP A 301 6.62 7.47 10.42
N LEU A 302 7.25 6.33 10.17
CA LEU A 302 7.16 5.55 8.94
C LEU A 302 5.92 4.65 8.87
N LEU A 303 4.97 4.79 9.79
CA LEU A 303 3.68 4.08 9.86
C LEU A 303 3.70 2.65 10.39
N PHE A 304 4.79 2.16 10.98
CA PHE A 304 4.69 0.92 11.77
C PHE A 304 3.70 1.11 12.93
N ASN A 305 2.99 0.06 13.31
CA ASN A 305 1.92 0.07 14.32
C ASN A 305 0.74 1.02 14.00
N LYS A 306 0.62 1.48 12.74
CA LYS A 306 -0.43 2.39 12.28
C LYS A 306 -1.08 1.87 11.00
N SER A 307 -2.31 2.29 10.75
CA SER A 307 -2.98 1.99 9.48
C SER A 307 -2.25 2.65 8.32
N LEU A 308 -2.06 1.88 7.24
CA LEU A 308 -1.45 2.36 6.01
C LEU A 308 -2.48 3.12 5.15
N PRO A 309 -2.07 4.17 4.41
CA PRO A 309 -2.93 4.82 3.43
C PRO A 309 -3.18 3.89 2.24
N GLY A 310 -4.29 4.07 1.54
CA GLY A 310 -4.62 3.31 0.33
C GLY A 310 -6.09 3.01 0.20
N VAL A 311 -6.48 2.39 -0.91
CA VAL A 311 -7.87 2.04 -1.22
C VAL A 311 -8.21 0.58 -0.90
N LEU A 312 -7.22 -0.32 -0.99
CA LEU A 312 -7.37 -1.71 -0.58
C LEU A 312 -7.05 -1.88 0.91
N ASN A 313 -7.68 -2.85 1.53
CA ASN A 313 -7.40 -3.19 2.92
C ASN A 313 -5.95 -3.69 3.05
N ALA A 314 -5.18 -3.06 3.93
CA ALA A 314 -3.78 -3.40 4.17
C ALA A 314 -3.56 -3.80 5.64
N ALA A 315 -2.75 -4.83 5.84
CA ALA A 315 -2.32 -5.23 7.17
C ALA A 315 -1.45 -4.15 7.83
N THR A 316 -1.61 -3.99 9.12
CA THR A 316 -0.76 -3.11 9.92
C THR A 316 0.60 -3.79 10.14
N SER A 317 1.67 -3.17 9.67
CA SER A 317 3.03 -3.63 9.97
C SER A 317 3.38 -3.38 11.42
N SER A 318 4.13 -4.29 12.06
CA SER A 318 4.44 -4.22 13.47
C SER A 318 5.91 -3.89 13.72
N PHE A 319 6.18 -2.97 14.64
CA PHE A 319 7.46 -2.78 15.27
C PHE A 319 7.38 -3.29 16.72
N ALA A 320 8.16 -4.32 17.03
CA ALA A 320 7.98 -5.11 18.24
C ALA A 320 8.78 -4.63 19.46
N LEU A 321 9.87 -3.84 19.28
CA LEU A 321 10.71 -3.42 20.40
C LEU A 321 10.02 -2.43 21.33
N ASP A 322 10.32 -2.56 22.62
CA ASP A 322 9.99 -1.60 23.67
C ASP A 322 11.14 -1.44 24.66
N GLN A 323 10.98 -0.65 25.72
CA GLN A 323 12.02 -0.36 26.70
C GLN A 323 12.48 -1.59 27.52
N ASN A 324 11.71 -2.70 27.49
CA ASN A 324 12.03 -3.93 28.21
C ASN A 324 12.64 -5.00 27.29
N SER A 325 12.79 -4.69 26.01
CA SER A 325 13.36 -5.62 25.03
C SER A 325 14.80 -5.93 25.37
N SER A 326 15.17 -7.21 25.26
CA SER A 326 16.55 -7.68 25.49
C SER A 326 17.49 -7.18 24.40
N GLU A 327 18.78 -7.12 24.72
CA GLU A 327 19.83 -6.76 23.76
C GLU A 327 19.79 -7.64 22.51
N GLY A 328 19.50 -8.94 22.65
CA GLY A 328 19.32 -9.85 21.51
C GLY A 328 18.14 -9.51 20.62
N GLU A 329 16.98 -9.15 21.20
CA GLU A 329 15.83 -8.68 20.42
C GLU A 329 16.14 -7.37 19.69
N VAL A 330 16.91 -6.48 20.32
CA VAL A 330 17.38 -5.23 19.70
C VAL A 330 18.29 -5.50 18.52
N MET A 331 19.32 -6.35 18.71
CA MET A 331 20.27 -6.75 17.66
C MET A 331 19.54 -7.37 16.46
N MET A 332 18.63 -8.33 16.73
CA MET A 332 17.84 -9.00 15.71
C MET A 332 16.96 -8.01 14.95
N THR A 333 16.23 -7.13 15.65
CA THR A 333 15.34 -6.15 15.00
C THR A 333 16.12 -5.13 14.19
N ALA A 334 17.29 -4.68 14.68
CA ALA A 334 18.11 -3.69 13.98
C ALA A 334 18.58 -4.16 12.59
N MET A 335 18.76 -5.47 12.40
CA MET A 335 19.06 -6.05 11.10
C MET A 335 17.86 -6.58 10.35
N GLY A 336 16.64 -6.45 10.93
CA GLY A 336 15.37 -6.78 10.30
C GLY A 336 14.88 -8.20 10.52
N GLN A 337 15.38 -8.87 11.55
CA GLN A 337 14.94 -10.19 12.00
C GLN A 337 14.05 -10.07 13.26
N GLY A 338 13.63 -11.19 13.81
CA GLY A 338 12.84 -11.23 15.04
C GLY A 338 11.36 -11.04 14.81
N LYS A 339 10.68 -10.28 15.70
CA LYS A 339 9.22 -10.18 15.76
C LYS A 339 8.61 -9.03 14.93
N THR A 340 9.44 -8.14 14.40
CA THR A 340 9.00 -7.03 13.55
C THR A 340 8.55 -7.56 12.21
N THR A 341 7.36 -7.14 11.74
CA THR A 341 6.79 -7.60 10.47
C THR A 341 6.34 -6.44 9.59
N VAL A 342 6.37 -6.68 8.27
CA VAL A 342 6.04 -5.67 7.26
C VAL A 342 5.39 -6.32 6.04
N SER A 343 4.56 -5.56 5.31
CA SER A 343 4.03 -5.96 4.01
C SER A 343 4.87 -5.37 2.86
N PRO A 344 4.88 -6.00 1.67
CA PRO A 344 5.50 -5.42 0.47
C PRO A 344 4.96 -4.03 0.13
N TYR A 345 3.69 -3.81 0.35
CA TYR A 345 3.05 -2.51 0.20
C TYR A 345 3.70 -1.44 1.09
N HIS A 346 3.90 -1.75 2.37
CA HIS A 346 4.51 -0.80 3.29
C HIS A 346 5.98 -0.50 2.92
N MET A 347 6.74 -1.52 2.49
CA MET A 347 8.11 -1.30 2.03
C MET A 347 8.17 -0.43 0.77
N ALA A 348 7.19 -0.56 -0.14
CA ALA A 348 7.07 0.36 -1.28
C ALA A 348 6.79 1.80 -0.84
N LEU A 349 5.91 2.02 0.15
CA LEU A 349 5.64 3.36 0.69
C LEU A 349 6.88 4.00 1.35
N ILE A 350 7.71 3.20 2.03
CA ILE A 350 8.97 3.69 2.61
C ILE A 350 9.96 4.06 1.49
N ALA A 351 10.10 3.22 0.46
CA ALA A 351 10.94 3.52 -0.70
C ALA A 351 10.46 4.78 -1.44
N GLU A 352 9.14 4.94 -1.61
CA GLU A 352 8.53 6.13 -2.19
C GLU A 352 8.87 7.40 -1.39
N ALA A 353 8.77 7.33 -0.06
CA ALA A 353 9.11 8.47 0.78
C ALA A 353 10.57 8.88 0.63
N VAL A 354 11.51 7.93 0.54
CA VAL A 354 12.93 8.23 0.26
C VAL A 354 13.08 8.86 -1.13
N ALA A 355 12.44 8.29 -2.16
CA ALA A 355 12.47 8.79 -3.54
C ALA A 355 11.96 10.25 -3.62
N ASN A 356 10.90 10.58 -2.87
CA ASN A 356 10.22 11.88 -2.87
C ASN A 356 10.72 12.87 -1.81
N GLY A 357 11.98 12.80 -1.41
CA GLY A 357 12.55 13.77 -0.47
C GLY A 357 11.86 13.82 0.89
N GLY A 358 11.40 12.67 1.37
CA GLY A 358 10.79 12.47 2.68
C GLY A 358 9.26 12.53 2.71
N THR A 359 8.60 12.70 1.57
CA THR A 359 7.15 12.79 1.47
C THR A 359 6.55 11.51 0.91
N MET A 360 5.70 10.85 1.68
CA MET A 360 4.87 9.72 1.26
C MET A 360 3.63 10.28 0.56
N MET A 361 3.31 9.77 -0.64
CA MET A 361 2.11 10.13 -1.38
C MET A 361 0.91 9.31 -0.89
N GLN A 362 -0.30 9.76 -1.20
CA GLN A 362 -1.52 8.99 -0.99
C GLN A 362 -1.65 7.98 -2.13
N PRO A 363 -1.46 6.66 -1.89
CA PRO A 363 -1.55 5.69 -2.96
C PRO A 363 -2.97 5.56 -3.51
N TYR A 364 -3.09 5.34 -4.82
CA TYR A 364 -4.39 5.12 -5.44
C TYR A 364 -4.31 4.20 -6.66
N LEU A 365 -5.45 3.54 -6.95
CA LEU A 365 -5.63 2.56 -8.03
C LEU A 365 -6.61 3.05 -9.10
N VAL A 366 -7.43 4.08 -8.80
CA VAL A 366 -8.43 4.60 -9.73
C VAL A 366 -8.01 5.96 -10.23
N GLU A 367 -7.72 6.07 -11.51
CA GLU A 367 -7.40 7.35 -12.18
C GLU A 367 -8.66 8.19 -12.35
N SER A 368 -9.71 7.58 -12.89
CA SER A 368 -11.00 8.28 -13.14
C SER A 368 -12.16 7.31 -13.19
N VAL A 369 -13.36 7.88 -13.13
CA VAL A 369 -14.62 7.20 -13.45
C VAL A 369 -15.24 7.91 -14.64
N THR A 370 -15.66 7.16 -15.64
CA THR A 370 -16.36 7.66 -16.81
C THR A 370 -17.72 6.97 -16.91
N ASN A 371 -18.71 7.65 -17.49
CA ASN A 371 -19.91 6.93 -17.88
C ASN A 371 -19.59 5.97 -19.05
N TYR A 372 -20.49 5.07 -19.36
CA TYR A 372 -20.25 4.05 -20.40
C TYR A 372 -20.08 4.65 -21.82
N THR A 373 -20.42 5.95 -22.04
CA THR A 373 -20.14 6.67 -23.29
C THR A 373 -18.77 7.36 -23.30
N GLY A 374 -17.98 7.22 -22.22
CA GLY A 374 -16.63 7.78 -22.09
C GLY A 374 -16.59 9.20 -21.49
N SER A 375 -17.73 9.80 -21.10
CA SER A 375 -17.72 11.12 -20.46
C SER A 375 -17.20 11.01 -19.02
N GLN A 376 -16.22 11.85 -18.65
CA GLN A 376 -15.60 11.82 -17.34
C GLN A 376 -16.55 12.32 -16.25
N ILE A 377 -16.76 11.50 -15.23
CA ILE A 377 -17.58 11.79 -14.04
C ILE A 377 -16.71 12.26 -12.88
N ARG A 378 -15.60 11.54 -12.65
CA ARG A 378 -14.65 11.82 -11.57
C ARG A 378 -13.21 11.59 -12.06
N LYS A 379 -12.28 12.41 -11.58
CA LYS A 379 -10.83 12.21 -11.76
C LYS A 379 -10.12 12.36 -10.43
N ASN A 380 -9.22 11.43 -10.14
CA ASN A 380 -8.34 11.56 -9.01
C ASN A 380 -7.15 12.49 -9.36
N VAL A 381 -6.66 13.17 -8.33
CA VAL A 381 -5.50 14.05 -8.41
C VAL A 381 -4.48 13.58 -7.36
N PRO A 382 -3.20 13.47 -7.70
CA PRO A 382 -2.16 13.11 -6.75
C PRO A 382 -2.19 14.01 -5.52
N LYS A 383 -2.00 13.40 -4.34
CA LYS A 383 -1.98 14.10 -3.04
C LYS A 383 -0.85 13.57 -2.20
N SER A 384 -0.14 14.45 -1.51
CA SER A 384 0.75 14.02 -0.44
C SER A 384 -0.08 13.48 0.74
N TYR A 385 0.36 12.37 1.30
CA TYR A 385 -0.24 11.81 2.51
C TYR A 385 0.42 12.38 3.77
N LYS A 386 1.73 12.22 3.88
CA LYS A 386 2.47 12.63 5.08
C LYS A 386 3.95 12.85 4.76
N LYS A 387 4.56 13.89 5.34
CA LYS A 387 6.01 14.01 5.41
C LYS A 387 6.52 13.14 6.59
N VAL A 388 7.27 12.08 6.28
CA VAL A 388 7.70 11.05 7.24
C VAL A 388 9.18 11.18 7.63
N MET A 389 9.95 11.93 6.83
CA MET A 389 11.35 12.28 7.10
C MET A 389 11.69 13.65 6.50
N THR A 390 12.81 14.24 6.87
CA THR A 390 13.30 15.48 6.27
C THR A 390 13.89 15.23 4.90
N SER A 391 14.08 16.29 4.11
CA SER A 391 14.70 16.16 2.78
C SER A 391 16.17 15.72 2.87
N ASP A 392 16.87 16.14 3.92
CA ASP A 392 18.28 15.76 4.14
C ASP A 392 18.39 14.29 4.56
N GLU A 393 17.48 13.80 5.45
CA GLU A 393 17.39 12.38 5.79
C GLU A 393 17.11 11.52 4.57
N ALA A 394 16.16 11.95 3.72
CA ALA A 394 15.83 11.25 2.49
C ALA A 394 17.01 11.26 1.49
N ALA A 395 17.71 12.37 1.34
CA ALA A 395 18.87 12.48 0.47
C ALA A 395 20.01 11.55 0.92
N GLN A 396 20.26 11.46 2.21
CA GLN A 396 21.29 10.57 2.76
C GLN A 396 20.90 9.09 2.58
N LEU A 397 19.64 8.72 2.85
CA LEU A 397 19.15 7.36 2.60
C LEU A 397 19.21 7.02 1.09
N LYS A 398 18.87 7.96 0.21
CA LYS A 398 18.99 7.80 -1.24
C LYS A 398 20.42 7.50 -1.65
N GLU A 399 21.40 8.22 -1.10
CA GLU A 399 22.82 7.96 -1.35
C GLU A 399 23.21 6.55 -0.92
N TYR A 400 22.83 6.13 0.29
CA TYR A 400 23.13 4.78 0.79
C TYR A 400 22.43 3.68 -0.02
N MET A 401 21.17 3.90 -0.42
CA MET A 401 20.43 2.97 -1.28
C MET A 401 21.03 2.89 -2.69
N THR A 402 21.63 3.98 -3.19
CA THR A 402 22.38 3.99 -4.45
C THR A 402 23.66 3.15 -4.33
N ALA A 403 24.38 3.27 -3.22
CA ALA A 403 25.57 2.47 -2.96
C ALA A 403 25.29 0.95 -2.94
N VAL A 404 24.12 0.52 -2.51
CA VAL A 404 23.70 -0.89 -2.58
C VAL A 404 23.72 -1.42 -4.02
N VAL A 405 23.31 -0.61 -4.98
CA VAL A 405 23.28 -0.98 -6.41
C VAL A 405 24.66 -0.82 -7.06
N GLU A 406 25.36 0.27 -6.75
CA GLU A 406 26.63 0.56 -7.40
C GLU A 406 27.79 -0.31 -6.91
N GLU A 407 27.82 -0.68 -5.62
CA GLU A 407 28.95 -1.30 -4.95
C GLU A 407 28.58 -2.52 -4.11
N GLY A 408 27.28 -2.71 -3.79
CA GLY A 408 26.83 -3.65 -2.78
C GLY A 408 25.98 -4.80 -3.33
N THR A 409 25.06 -5.25 -2.48
CA THR A 409 24.24 -6.46 -2.68
C THR A 409 23.20 -6.36 -3.80
N GLY A 410 22.94 -5.17 -4.32
CA GLY A 410 22.00 -4.91 -5.42
C GLY A 410 22.64 -4.78 -6.79
N SER A 411 23.91 -5.10 -6.95
CA SER A 411 24.71 -4.84 -8.16
C SER A 411 24.19 -5.49 -9.46
N VAL A 412 23.27 -6.44 -9.38
CA VAL A 412 22.56 -6.98 -10.53
C VAL A 412 21.73 -5.93 -11.30
N LEU A 413 21.38 -4.80 -10.66
CA LEU A 413 20.68 -3.67 -11.30
C LEU A 413 21.64 -2.63 -11.90
N LYS A 414 22.95 -2.77 -11.69
CA LYS A 414 23.94 -1.82 -12.19
C LYS A 414 24.08 -1.88 -13.71
N GLY A 415 24.15 -0.71 -14.35
CA GLY A 415 24.44 -0.58 -15.78
C GLY A 415 23.27 -0.93 -16.70
N ARG A 416 22.04 -0.96 -16.18
CA ARG A 416 20.81 -1.08 -16.98
C ARG A 416 20.46 0.26 -17.67
N SER A 417 19.38 0.29 -18.45
CA SER A 417 18.92 1.49 -19.16
C SER A 417 18.45 2.64 -18.23
N TYR A 418 18.32 2.35 -16.96
CA TYR A 418 17.95 3.27 -15.88
C TYR A 418 18.96 3.18 -14.73
N THR A 419 19.04 4.22 -13.90
CA THR A 419 19.72 4.15 -12.61
C THR A 419 18.77 3.62 -11.55
N ALA A 420 19.29 2.94 -10.54
CA ALA A 420 18.48 2.39 -9.46
C ALA A 420 19.11 2.64 -8.08
N ALA A 421 18.26 2.76 -7.08
CA ALA A 421 18.63 2.77 -5.68
C ALA A 421 17.69 1.84 -4.92
N GLY A 422 18.20 1.09 -3.95
CA GLY A 422 17.34 0.15 -3.23
C GLY A 422 18.05 -0.55 -2.07
N LYS A 423 17.35 -1.48 -1.46
CA LYS A 423 17.88 -2.37 -0.43
C LYS A 423 17.41 -3.79 -0.66
N THR A 424 18.35 -4.72 -0.72
CA THR A 424 18.08 -6.16 -0.71
C THR A 424 17.85 -6.63 0.72
N GLY A 425 17.15 -7.73 0.88
CA GLY A 425 16.95 -8.39 2.15
C GLY A 425 16.86 -9.90 2.00
N THR A 426 17.33 -10.60 3.03
CA THR A 426 17.07 -12.00 3.27
C THR A 426 16.56 -12.10 4.70
N ALA A 427 15.39 -12.69 4.88
CA ALA A 427 14.79 -12.90 6.19
C ALA A 427 14.66 -14.40 6.44
N GLU A 428 15.35 -14.89 7.47
CA GLU A 428 15.29 -16.28 7.90
C GLU A 428 14.04 -16.50 8.77
N TYR A 429 13.40 -17.66 8.59
CA TYR A 429 12.31 -18.10 9.46
C TYR A 429 12.34 -19.63 9.58
N SER A 430 11.97 -20.13 10.75
CA SER A 430 11.95 -21.55 11.03
C SER A 430 10.57 -22.14 10.76
N MET A 431 10.53 -23.25 10.03
CA MET A 431 9.36 -24.09 9.86
C MET A 431 9.62 -25.52 10.35
N SER A 432 8.58 -26.33 10.45
CA SER A 432 8.69 -27.74 10.87
C SER A 432 9.59 -28.59 9.96
N ASP A 433 9.82 -28.16 8.73
CA ASP A 433 10.63 -28.82 7.70
C ASP A 433 12.03 -28.18 7.50
N GLY A 434 12.42 -27.22 8.36
CA GLY A 434 13.74 -26.60 8.35
C GLY A 434 13.71 -25.07 8.29
N GLU A 435 14.90 -24.47 8.14
CA GLU A 435 15.04 -23.04 7.95
C GLU A 435 14.77 -22.67 6.49
N LYS A 436 13.88 -21.71 6.29
CA LYS A 436 13.56 -21.12 5.00
C LYS A 436 13.88 -19.63 5.01
N THR A 437 14.03 -19.06 3.83
CA THR A 437 14.37 -17.65 3.70
C THR A 437 13.41 -16.94 2.76
N HIS A 438 12.94 -15.75 3.16
CA HIS A 438 12.33 -14.80 2.24
C HIS A 438 13.41 -13.98 1.56
N SER A 439 13.31 -13.78 0.24
CA SER A 439 14.13 -12.81 -0.47
C SER A 439 13.35 -11.53 -0.70
N TRP A 440 14.00 -10.39 -0.42
CA TRP A 440 13.40 -9.07 -0.53
C TRP A 440 14.19 -8.13 -1.42
N PHE A 441 13.48 -7.25 -2.10
CA PHE A 441 14.01 -6.02 -2.66
C PHE A 441 12.99 -4.91 -2.51
N MET A 442 13.44 -3.72 -2.13
CA MET A 442 12.71 -2.47 -2.20
C MET A 442 13.59 -1.38 -2.80
N GLY A 443 13.04 -0.52 -3.63
CA GLY A 443 13.84 0.53 -4.25
C GLY A 443 13.06 1.39 -5.22
N PHE A 444 13.79 2.19 -5.96
CA PHE A 444 13.26 3.09 -6.97
C PHE A 444 14.28 3.30 -8.10
N THR A 445 13.78 3.76 -9.23
CA THR A 445 14.55 4.02 -10.44
C THR A 445 14.75 5.50 -10.72
N ASN A 446 15.71 5.83 -11.61
CA ASN A 446 16.04 7.18 -12.01
C ASN A 446 16.37 8.09 -10.83
N VAL A 447 17.47 7.74 -10.12
CA VAL A 447 17.86 8.25 -8.80
C VAL A 447 17.82 9.78 -8.69
N ASP A 448 18.22 10.53 -9.73
CA ASP A 448 18.20 11.99 -9.73
C ASP A 448 16.77 12.57 -9.83
N ASN A 449 15.90 11.89 -10.56
CA ASN A 449 14.49 12.24 -10.71
C ASN A 449 13.63 10.97 -10.66
N PRO A 450 13.36 10.44 -9.47
CA PRO A 450 12.69 9.15 -9.31
C PRO A 450 11.33 9.08 -9.99
N ASP A 451 11.10 8.01 -10.76
CA ASP A 451 9.85 7.79 -11.47
C ASP A 451 9.11 6.53 -11.01
N LEU A 452 9.79 5.39 -10.87
CA LEU A 452 9.18 4.17 -10.35
C LEU A 452 9.71 3.79 -8.97
N VAL A 453 8.82 3.27 -8.16
CA VAL A 453 9.10 2.59 -6.90
C VAL A 453 8.69 1.13 -7.05
N ILE A 454 9.49 0.22 -6.54
CA ILE A 454 9.21 -1.22 -6.59
C ILE A 454 9.50 -1.87 -5.24
N SER A 455 8.65 -2.83 -4.85
CA SER A 455 8.94 -3.76 -3.77
C SER A 455 8.57 -5.17 -4.19
N VAL A 456 9.49 -6.10 -3.98
CA VAL A 456 9.35 -7.53 -4.35
C VAL A 456 9.71 -8.40 -3.16
N ILE A 457 8.93 -9.43 -2.94
CA ILE A 457 9.22 -10.53 -2.01
C ILE A 457 9.04 -11.87 -2.71
N THR A 458 9.91 -12.84 -2.41
CA THR A 458 9.66 -14.27 -2.65
C THR A 458 9.69 -15.03 -1.35
N GLU A 459 8.69 -15.90 -1.14
CA GLU A 459 8.56 -16.72 0.06
C GLU A 459 9.31 -18.05 -0.07
N GLY A 460 9.79 -18.55 1.06
CA GLY A 460 10.06 -19.97 1.28
C GLY A 460 11.02 -20.64 0.34
N SER A 461 11.96 -19.90 -0.19
CA SER A 461 13.03 -20.52 -0.97
C SER A 461 14.06 -21.17 -0.04
N ASP A 462 14.56 -22.34 -0.43
CA ASP A 462 15.75 -22.95 0.14
C ASP A 462 16.91 -21.92 0.13
N GLY A 463 17.89 -22.02 1.02
CA GLY A 463 18.96 -21.03 1.23
C GLY A 463 19.72 -20.52 -0.01
N SER A 464 19.36 -20.99 -1.21
CA SER A 464 19.84 -20.51 -2.51
C SER A 464 19.18 -19.22 -3.01
N SER A 465 18.23 -18.64 -2.27
CA SER A 465 17.35 -17.58 -2.74
C SER A 465 17.86 -16.15 -2.49
N SER A 466 19.01 -15.99 -1.88
CA SER A 466 19.63 -14.67 -1.73
C SER A 466 19.78 -13.99 -3.09
N GLY A 467 19.21 -12.77 -3.23
CA GLY A 467 19.24 -12.02 -4.49
C GLY A 467 18.11 -12.31 -5.49
N LYS A 468 17.23 -13.28 -5.23
CA LYS A 468 16.14 -13.62 -6.16
C LYS A 468 15.16 -12.45 -6.37
N ALA A 469 14.73 -11.79 -5.31
CA ALA A 469 13.80 -10.67 -5.41
C ALA A 469 14.38 -9.46 -6.17
N VAL A 470 15.68 -9.17 -6.03
CA VAL A 470 16.31 -8.07 -6.79
C VAL A 470 16.45 -8.41 -8.27
N ALA A 471 16.67 -9.68 -8.64
CA ALA A 471 16.68 -10.11 -10.03
C ALA A 471 15.28 -9.96 -10.66
N ILE A 472 14.24 -10.47 -9.98
CA ILE A 472 12.83 -10.31 -10.39
C ILE A 472 12.47 -8.81 -10.53
N ALA A 473 12.88 -7.97 -9.58
CA ALA A 473 12.67 -6.52 -9.68
C ALA A 473 13.33 -5.95 -10.95
N GLY A 474 14.53 -6.41 -11.27
CA GLY A 474 15.22 -6.04 -12.51
C GLY A 474 14.44 -6.42 -13.77
N ASP A 475 13.91 -7.63 -13.84
CA ASP A 475 13.14 -8.11 -14.99
C ASP A 475 11.84 -7.31 -15.17
N ILE A 476 11.16 -6.96 -14.05
CA ILE A 476 9.95 -6.11 -14.07
C ILE A 476 10.29 -4.70 -14.58
N LEU A 477 11.37 -4.11 -14.08
CA LEU A 477 11.80 -2.77 -14.45
C LEU A 477 12.27 -2.71 -15.92
N ASP A 478 12.99 -3.73 -16.38
CA ASP A 478 13.40 -3.83 -17.79
C ASP A 478 12.20 -3.89 -18.74
N ALA A 479 11.14 -4.59 -18.35
CA ALA A 479 9.91 -4.63 -19.15
C ALA A 479 9.19 -3.28 -19.24
N TYR A 480 9.40 -2.39 -18.28
CA TYR A 480 8.84 -1.03 -18.33
C TYR A 480 9.67 -0.07 -19.20
N TYR A 481 11.03 -0.21 -19.16
CA TYR A 481 11.94 0.71 -19.83
C TYR A 481 12.35 0.29 -21.25
N ASN A 482 12.08 -0.94 -21.67
CA ASN A 482 12.38 -1.48 -23.00
C ASN A 482 11.11 -1.67 -23.85
#